data_0b54556ecab2287e995f491df01ec9a7
#
_entry.id   0b54556ecab2287e995f491df01ec9a7
#
_cell.length_a   1.000
_cell.length_b   1.000
_cell.length_c   1.000
_cell.angle_alpha   90.00
_cell.angle_beta   90.00
_cell.angle_gamma   90.00
#
_symmetry.space_group_name_H-M   'P 1'
#
loop_
_entity.id
_entity.type
_entity.pdbx_description
1 polymer ?
#
loop_
_entity_poly.entity_id
_entity_poly.type
_entity_poly.pdbx_seq_one_letter_code
_entity_poly.pdbx_strand_id
1 'polypeptide(L)'
;MDKKYLISTNYEIDSLSNFEKKVASHLSDSSKIFNYDELIKNTKFFKKKNTLKSKKHCKRLTNKIFNQLYFHITQDTKSVISKKAYSIILIPFLNIFIETIYEKFIQYNKVVLRNKKLTLMLLNKKNFIYFKNFAEFISLSQNDLFNLQLVSEIIYFNKYSNNKKIIENRKLKTFFKKTKNYFFERFNQISKTNYSYINKKKDLNSSIAMFKIDFRHDIFLKEFLKYKVPLKKNLNKKFFEKFNLIEVKQDNDLREKILYKLKSNLKIENFIFKMAIKYLPSLYFESISMNLENIENNIVNVPKFLISNAHGWWTDDKFKFYAAICIKNKTKYFDVQHNGTYFMIDKNPHFMISKYFRDYFIGWGSACEQDKYSIKLPVLYNVNNQSTKIKNNFTNKNHKIIFMGASIKRYFGGYFQSYLTGGNSFLYYHSQYQFINNLSKNIRKNLILRLRHNNRDPRGYIDYLKRNFKGLKYEDIKISAASRLTDNNVKIIVVDHCSTPWLEALQANKPIILFWSKSENSINKKYLPLINILKKYKIYFECPIAAANRLEEISKKNIKWWYKDKNIQKLRKKILDLFFYNNSKPVKLWNEKIKKIYYGKF
;
A
#
# COMPACT_ATOMS: atom_id res chain seq x y z
N MET A 1 16.18 42.64 -0.92
CA MET A 1 15.05 41.71 -0.55
C MET A 1 15.55 40.28 -0.63
N ASP A 2 15.54 39.57 0.47
CA ASP A 2 16.01 38.18 0.52
C ASP A 2 15.08 37.27 -0.29
N LYS A 3 15.65 36.59 -1.29
CA LYS A 3 14.91 35.64 -2.14
C LYS A 3 14.52 34.43 -1.34
N LYS A 4 13.22 34.24 -1.07
CA LYS A 4 12.70 33.01 -0.45
C LYS A 4 12.39 31.96 -1.51
N TYR A 5 12.93 30.75 -1.34
CA TYR A 5 12.74 29.62 -2.24
C TYR A 5 11.68 28.67 -1.73
N LEU A 6 10.81 28.17 -2.60
CA LEU A 6 9.88 27.09 -2.26
C LEU A 6 10.54 25.76 -2.54
N ILE A 7 10.80 25.00 -1.47
CA ILE A 7 11.42 23.68 -1.52
C ILE A 7 10.36 22.60 -1.44
N SER A 8 10.34 21.72 -2.41
CA SER A 8 9.41 20.59 -2.48
C SER A 8 10.08 19.22 -2.27
N THR A 9 11.39 19.14 -2.44
CA THR A 9 12.20 17.92 -2.25
C THR A 9 13.56 18.24 -1.64
N ASN A 10 14.26 17.24 -1.11
CA ASN A 10 15.63 17.45 -0.62
C ASN A 10 16.64 17.76 -1.74
N TYR A 11 16.30 17.37 -2.96
CA TYR A 11 17.16 17.62 -4.11
C TYR A 11 17.40 19.11 -4.35
N GLU A 12 16.36 19.92 -4.16
CA GLU A 12 16.45 21.38 -4.25
C GLU A 12 17.34 21.95 -3.15
N ILE A 13 17.24 21.40 -1.92
CA ILE A 13 18.06 21.83 -0.78
C ILE A 13 19.56 21.63 -1.09
N ASP A 14 19.91 20.49 -1.68
CA ASP A 14 21.30 20.16 -2.00
C ASP A 14 21.86 21.07 -3.12
N SER A 15 21.00 21.71 -3.91
CA SER A 15 21.35 22.67 -4.96
C SER A 15 21.45 24.12 -4.49
N LEU A 16 21.11 24.42 -3.22
CA LEU A 16 21.16 25.76 -2.64
C LEU A 16 22.44 25.99 -1.85
N SER A 17 22.95 27.25 -1.88
CA SER A 17 24.00 27.72 -0.97
C SER A 17 23.52 27.70 0.49
N ASN A 18 24.44 27.78 1.45
CA ASN A 18 24.10 27.80 2.88
C ASN A 18 23.21 28.99 3.26
N PHE A 19 23.41 30.14 2.62
CA PHE A 19 22.54 31.31 2.80
C PHE A 19 21.13 31.07 2.28
N GLU A 20 21.01 30.55 1.05
CA GLU A 20 19.71 30.23 0.43
C GLU A 20 18.93 29.20 1.25
N LYS A 21 19.59 28.23 1.91
CA LYS A 21 18.96 27.26 2.79
C LYS A 21 18.27 27.89 3.99
N LYS A 22 18.83 28.99 4.55
CA LYS A 22 18.26 29.71 5.71
C LYS A 22 16.95 30.41 5.38
N VAL A 23 16.77 30.86 4.14
CA VAL A 23 15.58 31.61 3.68
C VAL A 23 14.58 30.76 2.90
N ALA A 24 14.81 29.47 2.78
CA ALA A 24 13.94 28.56 2.05
C ALA A 24 12.70 28.17 2.83
N SER A 25 11.54 28.21 2.18
CA SER A 25 10.27 27.67 2.69
C SER A 25 10.07 26.25 2.18
N HIS A 26 9.68 25.32 3.07
CA HIS A 26 9.54 23.90 2.75
C HIS A 26 8.08 23.51 2.60
N LEU A 27 7.76 22.71 1.58
CA LEU A 27 6.57 21.87 1.58
C LEU A 27 6.80 20.71 2.55
N SER A 28 5.81 20.44 3.39
CA SER A 28 5.92 19.55 4.54
C SER A 28 6.38 18.12 4.25
N ASP A 29 6.37 17.69 2.99
CA ASP A 29 6.67 16.31 2.61
C ASP A 29 8.17 16.02 2.39
N SER A 30 9.04 17.02 2.41
CA SER A 30 10.34 16.87 1.74
C SER A 30 11.57 17.26 2.55
N SER A 31 11.47 17.91 3.72
CA SER A 31 12.66 18.47 4.33
C SER A 31 13.53 17.45 5.08
N LYS A 32 14.84 17.50 4.85
CA LYS A 32 15.89 16.90 5.70
C LYS A 32 15.97 17.59 7.06
N ILE A 33 15.44 18.81 7.14
CA ILE A 33 15.48 19.63 8.34
C ILE A 33 14.24 19.29 9.15
N PHE A 34 14.41 18.45 10.14
CA PHE A 34 13.37 18.07 11.07
C PHE A 34 13.26 19.13 12.17
N ASN A 35 12.66 20.28 11.85
CA ASN A 35 12.12 21.15 12.88
C ASN A 35 10.65 20.75 13.11
N TYR A 36 10.45 19.96 14.15
CA TYR A 36 9.18 19.31 14.45
C TYR A 36 8.06 20.33 14.71
N ASP A 37 8.36 21.41 15.41
CA ASP A 37 7.35 22.41 15.78
C ASP A 37 6.93 23.26 14.58
N GLU A 38 7.86 23.56 13.69
CA GLU A 38 7.58 24.28 12.45
C GLU A 38 6.77 23.41 11.47
N LEU A 39 7.06 22.11 11.42
CA LEU A 39 6.32 21.18 10.59
C LEU A 39 4.86 21.01 11.06
N ILE A 40 4.61 20.97 12.37
CA ILE A 40 3.25 20.91 12.92
C ILE A 40 2.46 22.18 12.60
N LYS A 41 3.07 23.36 12.71
CA LYS A 41 2.46 24.64 12.30
C LYS A 41 2.06 24.63 10.82
N ASN A 42 2.87 24.03 9.96
CA ASN A 42 2.64 23.94 8.52
C ASN A 42 1.59 22.88 8.12
N THR A 43 1.33 21.86 8.96
CA THR A 43 0.31 20.84 8.68
C THR A 43 -1.12 21.35 8.65
N LYS A 44 -1.39 22.57 9.18
CA LYS A 44 -2.71 23.23 9.04
C LYS A 44 -3.16 23.37 7.59
N PHE A 45 -2.24 23.34 6.61
CA PHE A 45 -2.54 23.40 5.18
C PHE A 45 -3.16 22.10 4.62
N PHE A 46 -2.99 20.96 5.28
CA PHE A 46 -3.34 19.64 4.78
C PHE A 46 -4.58 19.01 5.41
N LYS A 47 -5.51 19.85 5.94
CA LYS A 47 -6.74 19.37 6.58
C LYS A 47 -7.54 18.41 5.68
N LYS A 48 -7.86 17.27 6.22
CA LYS A 48 -8.48 16.07 5.66
C LYS A 48 -9.90 16.21 5.08
N LYS A 49 -10.54 17.37 5.14
CA LYS A 49 -11.98 17.55 4.82
C LYS A 49 -12.41 17.04 3.43
N ASN A 50 -11.48 16.80 2.51
CA ASN A 50 -11.78 16.52 1.11
C ASN A 50 -11.32 15.17 0.56
N THR A 51 -10.72 14.28 1.36
CA THR A 51 -10.16 13.02 0.84
C THR A 51 -11.18 12.14 0.10
N LEU A 52 -12.40 12.04 0.62
CA LEU A 52 -13.45 11.25 -0.06
C LEU A 52 -13.91 11.88 -1.37
N LYS A 53 -14.01 13.22 -1.42
CA LYS A 53 -14.34 13.95 -2.66
C LYS A 53 -13.22 13.77 -3.68
N SER A 54 -11.95 13.90 -3.26
CA SER A 54 -10.78 13.68 -4.11
C SER A 54 -10.74 12.26 -4.66
N LYS A 55 -10.97 11.24 -3.82
CA LYS A 55 -11.06 9.84 -4.27
C LYS A 55 -12.14 9.61 -5.32
N LYS A 56 -13.35 10.16 -5.10
CA LYS A 56 -14.45 10.06 -6.08
C LYS A 56 -14.09 10.76 -7.38
N HIS A 57 -13.48 11.93 -7.29
CA HIS A 57 -13.05 12.69 -8.45
C HIS A 57 -11.97 11.95 -9.25
N CYS A 58 -10.90 11.50 -8.60
CA CYS A 58 -9.85 10.71 -9.23
C CYS A 58 -10.38 9.44 -9.88
N LYS A 59 -11.32 8.73 -9.23
CA LYS A 59 -11.97 7.56 -9.82
C LYS A 59 -12.74 7.90 -11.10
N ARG A 60 -13.46 9.03 -11.13
CA ARG A 60 -14.14 9.50 -12.34
C ARG A 60 -13.15 9.76 -13.48
N LEU A 61 -12.03 10.42 -13.19
CA LEU A 61 -10.97 10.68 -14.17
C LEU A 61 -10.32 9.40 -14.66
N THR A 62 -10.02 8.47 -13.74
CA THR A 62 -9.51 7.14 -14.09
C THR A 62 -10.42 6.43 -15.08
N ASN A 63 -11.73 6.42 -14.82
CA ASN A 63 -12.70 5.80 -15.72
C ASN A 63 -12.78 6.52 -17.08
N LYS A 64 -12.74 7.84 -17.11
CA LYS A 64 -12.78 8.63 -18.35
C LYS A 64 -11.57 8.30 -19.24
N ILE A 65 -10.36 8.32 -18.66
CA ILE A 65 -9.12 7.99 -19.38
C ILE A 65 -9.13 6.52 -19.84
N PHE A 66 -9.46 5.61 -18.93
CA PHE A 66 -9.53 4.18 -19.22
C PHE A 66 -10.48 3.87 -20.39
N ASN A 67 -11.69 4.45 -20.39
CA ASN A 67 -12.66 4.24 -21.45
C ASN A 67 -12.17 4.78 -22.78
N GLN A 68 -11.50 5.92 -22.80
CA GLN A 68 -10.96 6.52 -24.01
C GLN A 68 -9.82 5.66 -24.59
N LEU A 69 -8.91 5.18 -23.73
CA LEU A 69 -7.83 4.28 -24.15
C LEU A 69 -8.36 2.94 -24.65
N TYR A 70 -9.34 2.37 -23.95
CA TYR A 70 -9.97 1.12 -24.34
C TYR A 70 -10.65 1.23 -25.71
N PHE A 71 -11.35 2.35 -25.97
CA PHE A 71 -11.99 2.61 -27.25
C PHE A 71 -10.97 2.59 -28.41
N HIS A 72 -9.81 3.26 -28.23
CA HIS A 72 -8.77 3.26 -29.27
C HIS A 72 -8.18 1.87 -29.51
N ILE A 73 -7.86 1.13 -28.43
CA ILE A 73 -7.31 -0.21 -28.58
C ILE A 73 -8.26 -1.15 -29.33
N THR A 74 -9.57 -1.02 -29.12
CA THR A 74 -10.56 -1.88 -29.78
C THR A 74 -10.81 -1.51 -31.24
N GLN A 75 -10.47 -0.28 -31.65
CA GLN A 75 -10.58 0.13 -33.06
C GLN A 75 -9.34 -0.28 -33.87
N ASP A 76 -8.14 -0.20 -33.26
CA ASP A 76 -6.87 -0.36 -33.99
C ASP A 76 -6.36 -1.80 -34.03
N THR A 77 -6.93 -2.71 -33.22
CA THR A 77 -6.36 -4.06 -33.07
C THR A 77 -7.29 -5.16 -33.51
N LYS A 78 -6.75 -6.09 -34.32
CA LYS A 78 -7.39 -7.38 -34.66
C LYS A 78 -7.59 -8.26 -33.41
N SER A 79 -6.93 -7.97 -32.28
CA SER A 79 -7.04 -8.71 -31.03
C SER A 79 -8.12 -8.11 -30.14
N VAL A 80 -9.28 -8.74 -30.09
CA VAL A 80 -10.38 -8.33 -29.21
C VAL A 80 -10.03 -8.70 -27.78
N ILE A 81 -9.52 -7.73 -27.01
CA ILE A 81 -9.42 -7.84 -25.56
C ILE A 81 -10.69 -7.29 -24.90
N SER A 82 -11.28 -8.02 -23.97
CA SER A 82 -12.44 -7.51 -23.23
C SER A 82 -12.04 -6.35 -22.30
N LYS A 83 -12.98 -5.43 -22.06
CA LYS A 83 -12.78 -4.31 -21.12
C LYS A 83 -12.32 -4.79 -19.73
N LYS A 84 -12.85 -5.92 -19.28
CA LYS A 84 -12.47 -6.58 -18.01
C LYS A 84 -11.01 -7.05 -18.05
N ALA A 85 -10.59 -7.70 -19.13
CA ALA A 85 -9.21 -8.17 -19.28
C ALA A 85 -8.22 -7.00 -19.38
N TYR A 86 -8.54 -5.94 -20.10
CA TYR A 86 -7.69 -4.75 -20.17
C TYR A 86 -7.58 -4.02 -18.82
N SER A 87 -8.64 -4.06 -18.01
CA SER A 87 -8.66 -3.36 -16.74
C SER A 87 -7.62 -3.86 -15.72
N ILE A 88 -7.27 -5.15 -15.70
CA ILE A 88 -6.23 -5.66 -14.80
C ILE A 88 -4.83 -5.13 -15.17
N ILE A 89 -4.60 -4.83 -16.45
CA ILE A 89 -3.33 -4.26 -16.91
C ILE A 89 -3.23 -2.79 -16.52
N LEU A 90 -4.25 -2.00 -16.80
CA LEU A 90 -4.16 -0.54 -16.83
C LEU A 90 -4.71 0.17 -15.57
N ILE A 91 -5.83 -0.29 -15.00
CA ILE A 91 -6.48 0.40 -13.89
C ILE A 91 -5.59 0.56 -12.65
N PRO A 92 -4.78 -0.44 -12.22
CA PRO A 92 -3.89 -0.27 -11.08
C PRO A 92 -2.92 0.90 -11.25
N PHE A 93 -2.33 1.04 -12.44
CA PHE A 93 -1.45 2.16 -12.77
C PHE A 93 -2.21 3.49 -12.79
N LEU A 94 -3.25 3.60 -13.60
CA LEU A 94 -4.00 4.85 -13.78
C LEU A 94 -4.52 5.39 -12.44
N ASN A 95 -5.10 4.52 -11.60
CA ASN A 95 -5.68 4.95 -10.34
C ASN A 95 -4.62 5.62 -9.44
N ILE A 96 -3.47 4.99 -9.27
CA ILE A 96 -2.42 5.51 -8.38
C ILE A 96 -1.70 6.72 -8.98
N PHE A 97 -1.45 6.69 -10.29
CA PHE A 97 -0.83 7.80 -10.99
C PHE A 97 -1.69 9.07 -10.89
N ILE A 98 -2.98 8.95 -11.22
CA ILE A 98 -3.92 10.07 -11.17
C ILE A 98 -4.06 10.63 -9.75
N GLU A 99 -4.20 9.75 -8.75
CA GLU A 99 -4.27 10.19 -7.34
C GLU A 99 -3.01 10.94 -6.92
N THR A 100 -1.83 10.45 -7.32
CA THR A 100 -0.54 11.08 -6.99
C THR A 100 -0.41 12.46 -7.64
N ILE A 101 -0.74 12.58 -8.91
CA ILE A 101 -0.66 13.85 -9.65
C ILE A 101 -1.70 14.85 -9.15
N TYR A 102 -2.94 14.40 -8.92
CA TYR A 102 -4.02 15.23 -8.41
C TYR A 102 -3.66 15.87 -7.07
N GLU A 103 -3.21 15.05 -6.11
CA GLU A 103 -2.85 15.54 -4.78
C GLU A 103 -1.70 16.53 -4.84
N LYS A 104 -0.67 16.21 -5.61
CA LYS A 104 0.50 17.08 -5.79
C LYS A 104 0.11 18.41 -6.45
N PHE A 105 -0.76 18.40 -7.46
CA PHE A 105 -1.26 19.61 -8.10
C PHE A 105 -2.02 20.51 -7.11
N ILE A 106 -2.95 19.93 -6.34
CA ILE A 106 -3.74 20.68 -5.36
C ILE A 106 -2.84 21.30 -4.27
N GLN A 107 -1.92 20.51 -3.72
CA GLN A 107 -1.02 20.97 -2.66
C GLN A 107 -0.12 22.09 -3.15
N TYR A 108 0.56 21.87 -4.27
CA TYR A 108 1.53 22.83 -4.80
C TYR A 108 0.86 24.12 -5.24
N ASN A 109 -0.23 24.03 -5.98
CA ASN A 109 -1.01 25.19 -6.45
C ASN A 109 -1.51 26.05 -5.29
N LYS A 110 -2.00 25.43 -4.21
CA LYS A 110 -2.46 26.12 -3.01
C LYS A 110 -1.36 26.94 -2.33
N VAL A 111 -0.14 26.38 -2.27
CA VAL A 111 1.02 27.06 -1.66
C VAL A 111 1.50 28.23 -2.53
N VAL A 112 1.63 28.02 -3.84
CA VAL A 112 2.14 29.03 -4.78
C VAL A 112 1.20 30.21 -4.89
N LEU A 113 -0.12 29.97 -5.02
CA LEU A 113 -1.11 31.06 -5.13
C LEU A 113 -1.17 31.95 -3.88
N ARG A 114 -0.85 31.40 -2.70
CA ARG A 114 -0.80 32.16 -1.46
C ARG A 114 0.51 32.93 -1.24
N ASN A 115 1.56 32.56 -1.95
CA ASN A 115 2.91 33.07 -1.71
C ASN A 115 3.58 33.51 -3.02
N LYS A 116 3.04 34.57 -3.65
CA LYS A 116 3.52 35.09 -4.95
C LYS A 116 4.98 35.55 -4.94
N LYS A 117 5.56 35.86 -3.77
CA LYS A 117 6.95 36.29 -3.62
C LYS A 117 7.96 35.14 -3.57
N LEU A 118 7.52 33.87 -3.50
CA LEU A 118 8.42 32.73 -3.48
C LEU A 118 9.05 32.50 -4.85
N THR A 119 10.33 32.22 -4.88
CA THR A 119 11.03 31.72 -6.08
C THR A 119 10.77 30.24 -6.22
N LEU A 120 10.23 29.82 -7.37
CA LEU A 120 9.92 28.42 -7.66
C LEU A 120 11.15 27.74 -8.27
N MET A 121 11.49 26.57 -7.74
CA MET A 121 12.56 25.74 -8.26
C MET A 121 12.01 24.68 -9.20
N LEU A 122 12.61 24.52 -10.35
CA LEU A 122 12.15 23.57 -11.37
C LEU A 122 13.31 22.85 -12.05
N LEU A 123 13.09 21.62 -12.41
CA LEU A 123 14.02 20.80 -13.16
C LEU A 123 13.97 21.17 -14.64
N ASN A 124 15.11 21.22 -15.31
CA ASN A 124 15.18 21.39 -16.76
C ASN A 124 14.50 20.18 -17.44
N LYS A 125 13.65 20.44 -18.45
CA LYS A 125 12.93 19.39 -19.18
C LYS A 125 13.84 18.33 -19.82
N LYS A 126 15.06 18.69 -20.22
CA LYS A 126 16.07 17.75 -20.72
C LYS A 126 16.46 16.67 -19.72
N ASN A 127 16.22 16.92 -18.43
CA ASN A 127 16.52 16.01 -17.32
C ASN A 127 15.30 15.20 -16.84
N PHE A 128 14.18 15.26 -17.56
CA PHE A 128 12.98 14.51 -17.21
C PHE A 128 13.20 13.04 -17.47
N ILE A 129 12.69 12.23 -16.55
CA ILE A 129 12.75 10.78 -16.57
C ILE A 129 11.37 10.18 -16.81
N TYR A 130 11.37 9.09 -17.53
CA TYR A 130 10.19 8.32 -17.84
C TYR A 130 10.37 6.91 -17.30
N PHE A 131 9.28 6.30 -16.89
CA PHE A 131 9.26 4.91 -16.41
C PHE A 131 8.61 4.02 -17.46
N LYS A 132 9.04 2.77 -17.47
CA LYS A 132 8.63 1.77 -18.46
C LYS A 132 7.37 1.02 -18.05
N ASN A 133 7.12 0.93 -16.73
CA ASN A 133 6.04 0.15 -16.17
C ASN A 133 5.60 0.67 -14.80
N PHE A 134 4.56 0.05 -14.24
CA PHE A 134 4.00 0.47 -12.96
C PHE A 134 4.95 0.26 -11.76
N ALA A 135 5.75 -0.80 -11.77
CA ALA A 135 6.72 -1.06 -10.70
C ALA A 135 7.79 0.05 -10.63
N GLU A 136 8.30 0.48 -11.79
CA GLU A 136 9.23 1.62 -11.87
C GLU A 136 8.57 2.92 -11.40
N PHE A 137 7.32 3.19 -11.79
CA PHE A 137 6.59 4.35 -11.29
C PHE A 137 6.46 4.34 -9.76
N ILE A 138 6.06 3.22 -9.16
CA ILE A 138 5.95 3.10 -7.70
C ILE A 138 7.29 3.38 -7.02
N SER A 139 8.39 2.92 -7.60
CA SER A 139 9.74 3.20 -7.11
C SER A 139 10.08 4.68 -7.22
N LEU A 140 9.90 5.27 -8.41
CA LEU A 140 10.19 6.67 -8.68
C LEU A 140 9.29 7.62 -7.90
N SER A 141 8.06 7.24 -7.60
CA SER A 141 7.14 8.05 -6.79
C SER A 141 7.69 8.42 -5.41
N GLN A 142 8.70 7.69 -4.91
CA GLN A 142 9.37 7.97 -3.64
C GLN A 142 10.75 8.64 -3.82
N ASN A 143 11.11 9.01 -5.05
CA ASN A 143 12.38 9.62 -5.39
C ASN A 143 12.27 11.15 -5.43
N ASP A 144 13.25 11.86 -4.87
CA ASP A 144 13.25 13.32 -4.80
C ASP A 144 13.24 13.97 -6.19
N LEU A 145 14.06 13.45 -7.10
CA LEU A 145 14.18 14.01 -8.44
C LEU A 145 12.88 13.86 -9.24
N PHE A 146 12.25 12.68 -9.19
CA PHE A 146 10.97 12.48 -9.86
C PHE A 146 9.87 13.34 -9.25
N ASN A 147 9.87 13.54 -7.94
CA ASN A 147 8.93 14.44 -7.29
C ASN A 147 9.15 15.91 -7.67
N LEU A 148 10.42 16.33 -7.82
CA LEU A 148 10.76 17.65 -8.36
C LEU A 148 10.32 17.77 -9.83
N GLN A 149 10.49 16.72 -10.63
CA GLN A 149 9.98 16.70 -12.01
C GLN A 149 8.46 16.91 -12.06
N LEU A 150 7.69 16.22 -11.22
CA LEU A 150 6.24 16.39 -11.16
C LEU A 150 5.84 17.82 -10.75
N VAL A 151 6.58 18.43 -9.83
CA VAL A 151 6.40 19.84 -9.46
C VAL A 151 6.73 20.74 -10.64
N SER A 152 7.82 20.47 -11.35
CA SER A 152 8.21 21.23 -12.54
C SER A 152 7.16 21.17 -13.64
N GLU A 153 6.53 20.01 -13.86
CA GLU A 153 5.38 19.87 -14.78
C GLU A 153 4.21 20.78 -14.38
N ILE A 154 3.91 20.88 -13.09
CA ILE A 154 2.87 21.79 -12.58
C ILE A 154 3.22 23.24 -12.85
N ILE A 155 4.49 23.64 -12.64
CA ILE A 155 4.97 25.00 -12.89
C ILE A 155 4.89 25.35 -14.38
N TYR A 156 5.38 24.46 -15.24
CA TYR A 156 5.31 24.66 -16.70
C TYR A 156 3.88 24.76 -17.21
N PHE A 157 2.99 23.95 -16.68
CA PHE A 157 1.57 23.94 -17.09
C PHE A 157 0.83 25.20 -16.64
N ASN A 158 1.04 25.63 -15.39
CA ASN A 158 0.31 26.76 -14.82
C ASN A 158 0.86 28.14 -15.23
N LYS A 159 2.13 28.21 -15.69
CA LYS A 159 2.80 29.46 -16.09
C LYS A 159 2.71 30.54 -14.98
N TYR A 160 3.01 30.16 -13.72
CA TYR A 160 2.96 31.11 -12.59
C TYR A 160 3.86 32.33 -12.83
N SER A 161 3.43 33.50 -12.31
CA SER A 161 4.18 34.76 -12.38
C SER A 161 5.41 34.83 -11.46
N ASN A 162 5.54 33.88 -10.52
CA ASN A 162 6.68 33.80 -9.61
C ASN A 162 8.02 33.71 -10.35
N ASN A 163 9.08 34.25 -9.72
CA ASN A 163 10.45 34.02 -10.17
C ASN A 163 10.76 32.52 -10.22
N LYS A 164 11.63 32.14 -11.14
CA LYS A 164 11.98 30.73 -11.36
C LYS A 164 13.49 30.55 -11.33
N LYS A 165 13.94 29.47 -10.66
CA LYS A 165 15.34 29.01 -10.68
C LYS A 165 15.37 27.62 -11.32
N ILE A 166 16.01 27.51 -12.47
CA ILE A 166 16.16 26.22 -13.17
C ILE A 166 17.33 25.47 -12.54
N ILE A 167 17.10 24.20 -12.23
CA ILE A 167 18.10 23.28 -11.72
C ILE A 167 18.59 22.43 -12.89
N GLU A 168 19.86 22.55 -13.21
CA GLU A 168 20.54 21.67 -14.15
C GLU A 168 21.30 20.58 -13.42
N ASN A 169 21.15 19.34 -13.84
CA ASN A 169 21.83 18.23 -13.18
C ASN A 169 22.74 17.46 -14.13
N ARG A 170 24.04 17.51 -13.84
CA ARG A 170 25.07 16.76 -14.56
C ARG A 170 25.29 15.32 -14.04
N LYS A 171 24.76 14.96 -12.86
CA LYS A 171 25.05 13.68 -12.16
C LYS A 171 23.94 12.62 -12.24
N LEU A 172 22.93 12.81 -13.07
CA LEU A 172 21.72 11.95 -13.11
C LEU A 172 21.99 10.49 -13.52
N LYS A 173 22.91 10.24 -14.44
CA LYS A 173 23.16 8.88 -14.97
C LYS A 173 23.63 7.87 -13.91
N THR A 174 24.43 8.31 -12.95
CA THR A 174 24.95 7.46 -11.86
C THR A 174 23.92 7.17 -10.77
N PHE A 175 23.01 8.09 -10.51
CA PHE A 175 21.95 7.93 -9.51
C PHE A 175 20.93 6.87 -9.92
N PHE A 176 20.55 6.82 -11.21
CA PHE A 176 19.61 5.82 -11.74
C PHE A 176 20.14 4.39 -11.64
N LYS A 177 21.44 4.19 -11.93
CA LYS A 177 22.06 2.86 -11.84
C LYS A 177 21.98 2.29 -10.42
N LYS A 178 22.23 3.13 -9.39
CA LYS A 178 22.12 2.73 -7.97
C LYS A 178 20.68 2.47 -7.54
N THR A 179 19.73 3.30 -7.93
CA THR A 179 18.32 3.16 -7.52
C THR A 179 17.64 1.96 -8.20
N LYS A 180 17.95 1.72 -9.47
CA LYS A 180 17.42 0.58 -10.24
C LYS A 180 17.86 -0.75 -9.64
N ASN A 181 19.15 -0.91 -9.33
CA ASN A 181 19.69 -2.14 -8.74
C ASN A 181 19.10 -2.42 -7.35
N TYR A 182 18.95 -1.43 -6.49
CA TYR A 182 18.45 -1.59 -5.12
C TYR A 182 16.99 -2.09 -5.05
N PHE A 183 16.11 -1.63 -5.95
CA PHE A 183 14.71 -2.07 -5.98
C PHE A 183 14.56 -3.44 -6.65
N PHE A 184 15.33 -3.72 -7.69
CA PHE A 184 15.37 -5.03 -8.34
C PHE A 184 15.88 -6.12 -7.39
N GLU A 185 16.92 -5.86 -6.61
CA GLU A 185 17.46 -6.80 -5.63
C GLU A 185 16.46 -7.14 -4.53
N ARG A 186 15.66 -6.17 -4.06
CA ARG A 186 14.66 -6.41 -3.03
C ARG A 186 13.44 -7.18 -3.54
N PHE A 187 12.96 -6.89 -4.75
CA PHE A 187 11.94 -7.72 -5.39
C PHE A 187 12.45 -9.14 -5.62
N ASN A 188 13.73 -9.29 -5.97
CA ASN A 188 14.39 -10.59 -6.12
C ASN A 188 14.59 -11.32 -4.78
N GLN A 189 14.85 -10.62 -3.68
CA GLN A 189 14.98 -11.24 -2.35
C GLN A 189 13.63 -11.76 -1.81
N ILE A 190 12.53 -11.05 -2.05
CA ILE A 190 11.18 -11.55 -1.72
C ILE A 190 10.81 -12.74 -2.62
N SER A 191 11.37 -12.83 -3.83
CA SER A 191 11.15 -13.93 -4.78
C SER A 191 12.08 -15.12 -4.58
N LYS A 192 13.11 -15.03 -3.74
CA LYS A 192 14.07 -16.12 -3.46
C LYS A 192 13.56 -17.20 -2.49
N THR A 193 12.35 -17.11 -1.99
CA THR A 193 11.71 -18.25 -1.34
C THR A 193 11.47 -19.32 -2.40
N ASN A 194 12.26 -20.38 -2.35
CA ASN A 194 12.29 -21.49 -3.28
C ASN A 194 10.92 -22.14 -3.46
N TYR A 195 10.32 -21.95 -4.63
CA TYR A 195 9.10 -22.63 -5.03
C TYR A 195 9.44 -23.70 -6.09
N SER A 196 10.00 -24.82 -5.65
CA SER A 196 10.23 -25.98 -6.49
C SER A 196 9.24 -27.07 -6.15
N TYR A 197 8.14 -27.16 -6.87
CA TYR A 197 7.43 -28.42 -7.05
C TYR A 197 6.74 -28.42 -8.41
N ILE A 198 7.27 -29.26 -9.30
CA ILE A 198 6.70 -29.54 -10.62
C ILE A 198 6.15 -30.96 -10.56
N ASN A 199 4.85 -31.12 -10.71
CA ASN A 199 4.29 -32.44 -10.97
C ASN A 199 3.97 -32.56 -12.47
N LYS A 200 4.68 -33.47 -13.14
CA LYS A 200 4.50 -33.81 -14.55
C LYS A 200 3.29 -34.74 -14.68
N LYS A 201 2.09 -34.26 -14.98
CA LYS A 201 1.06 -35.09 -15.62
C LYS A 201 0.07 -34.25 -16.43
N LYS A 202 -0.29 -34.79 -17.60
CA LYS A 202 -1.13 -34.24 -18.66
C LYS A 202 -2.60 -34.16 -18.21
N ASP A 203 -3.19 -33.01 -18.30
CA ASP A 203 -4.58 -32.59 -18.55
C ASP A 203 -4.82 -31.17 -18.03
N LEU A 204 -4.81 -30.22 -18.93
CA LEU A 204 -4.62 -28.80 -18.60
C LEU A 204 -5.90 -27.98 -18.58
N ASN A 205 -7.03 -28.50 -19.10
CA ASN A 205 -8.27 -27.73 -19.28
C ASN A 205 -9.15 -27.58 -18.03
N SER A 206 -8.74 -28.15 -16.90
CA SER A 206 -9.56 -28.16 -15.67
C SER A 206 -8.84 -27.67 -14.42
N SER A 207 -7.78 -26.87 -14.56
CA SER A 207 -6.87 -26.57 -13.45
C SER A 207 -7.16 -25.25 -12.75
N ILE A 208 -6.85 -25.20 -11.45
CA ILE A 208 -6.77 -24.00 -10.64
C ILE A 208 -5.32 -23.53 -10.61
N ALA A 209 -5.05 -22.27 -10.96
CA ALA A 209 -3.75 -21.65 -10.84
C ALA A 209 -3.75 -20.63 -9.69
N MET A 210 -2.67 -20.59 -8.92
CA MET A 210 -2.47 -19.66 -7.82
C MET A 210 -1.18 -18.86 -8.00
N PHE A 211 -1.20 -17.57 -7.67
CA PHE A 211 -0.03 -16.70 -7.77
C PHE A 211 0.05 -15.69 -6.64
N LYS A 212 1.22 -15.59 -5.98
CA LYS A 212 1.54 -14.64 -4.92
C LYS A 212 0.45 -14.50 -3.86
N ILE A 213 -0.09 -15.61 -3.39
CA ILE A 213 -0.98 -15.63 -2.26
C ILE A 213 -0.10 -15.68 -1.01
N ASP A 214 -0.36 -14.82 0.00
CA ASP A 214 0.48 -14.67 1.20
C ASP A 214 0.36 -15.85 2.16
N PHE A 215 0.91 -17.00 1.76
CA PHE A 215 0.96 -18.20 2.60
C PHE A 215 2.36 -18.72 2.77
N ARG A 216 2.58 -19.55 3.77
CA ARG A 216 3.57 -20.60 3.72
C ARG A 216 3.10 -21.63 2.70
N HIS A 217 3.36 -21.36 1.44
CA HIS A 217 2.89 -22.09 0.28
C HIS A 217 3.16 -23.59 0.32
N ASP A 218 4.28 -23.98 0.91
CA ASP A 218 4.73 -25.36 1.00
C ASP A 218 3.78 -26.24 1.84
N ILE A 219 3.34 -25.75 3.00
CA ILE A 219 2.41 -26.49 3.88
C ILE A 219 1.01 -26.52 3.25
N PHE A 220 0.55 -25.36 2.75
CA PHE A 220 -0.76 -25.25 2.15
C PHE A 220 -0.90 -26.10 0.89
N LEU A 221 0.09 -26.05 -0.01
CA LEU A 221 0.08 -26.82 -1.25
C LEU A 221 0.12 -28.33 -0.97
N LYS A 222 0.95 -28.78 -0.01
CA LYS A 222 1.00 -30.19 0.39
C LYS A 222 -0.36 -30.68 0.92
N GLU A 223 -1.02 -29.88 1.75
CA GLU A 223 -2.34 -30.24 2.27
C GLU A 223 -3.44 -30.11 1.21
N PHE A 224 -3.39 -29.09 0.34
CA PHE A 224 -4.36 -28.89 -0.72
C PHE A 224 -4.30 -30.04 -1.75
N LEU A 225 -3.11 -30.55 -2.06
CA LEU A 225 -2.91 -31.72 -2.93
C LEU A 225 -3.53 -33.01 -2.35
N LYS A 226 -3.58 -33.17 -1.03
CA LYS A 226 -4.24 -34.32 -0.39
C LYS A 226 -5.75 -34.40 -0.69
N TYR A 227 -6.38 -33.29 -1.04
CA TYR A 227 -7.83 -33.20 -1.25
C TYR A 227 -8.26 -33.40 -2.72
N LYS A 228 -7.39 -33.90 -3.60
CA LYS A 228 -7.71 -34.23 -5.02
C LYS A 228 -8.42 -33.09 -5.80
N VAL A 229 -8.13 -31.82 -5.48
CA VAL A 229 -8.52 -30.70 -6.34
C VAL A 229 -7.53 -30.65 -7.49
N PRO A 230 -7.96 -30.42 -8.72
CA PRO A 230 -7.04 -30.28 -9.86
C PRO A 230 -6.22 -28.99 -9.77
N LEU A 231 -5.38 -28.89 -8.75
CA LEU A 231 -4.43 -27.78 -8.56
C LEU A 231 -3.20 -28.08 -9.43
N LYS A 232 -3.14 -27.46 -10.60
CA LYS A 232 -2.09 -27.81 -11.56
C LYS A 232 -0.84 -26.96 -11.50
N LYS A 233 -0.89 -25.73 -10.98
CA LYS A 233 0.35 -24.93 -10.89
C LYS A 233 0.26 -23.82 -9.85
N ASN A 234 1.24 -23.79 -8.96
CA ASN A 234 1.70 -22.54 -8.39
C ASN A 234 2.50 -21.82 -9.47
N LEU A 235 1.99 -20.69 -9.96
CA LEU A 235 2.68 -19.87 -10.94
C LEU A 235 3.86 -19.20 -10.21
N ASN A 236 5.07 -19.66 -10.51
CA ASN A 236 6.29 -19.12 -9.93
C ASN A 236 6.98 -18.14 -10.89
N LYS A 237 8.02 -17.47 -10.41
CA LYS A 237 8.81 -16.55 -11.23
C LYS A 237 9.33 -17.20 -12.52
N LYS A 238 9.78 -18.45 -12.45
CA LYS A 238 10.31 -19.21 -13.58
C LYS A 238 9.26 -19.40 -14.69
N PHE A 239 7.98 -19.55 -14.33
CA PHE A 239 6.90 -19.60 -15.32
C PHE A 239 6.82 -18.31 -16.14
N PHE A 240 7.00 -17.15 -15.48
CA PHE A 240 6.93 -15.86 -16.14
C PHE A 240 8.24 -15.41 -16.81
N GLU A 241 9.35 -16.06 -16.56
CA GLU A 241 10.65 -15.74 -17.20
C GLU A 241 10.60 -15.91 -18.73
N LYS A 242 9.80 -16.84 -19.22
CA LYS A 242 9.59 -17.07 -20.65
C LYS A 242 8.82 -15.94 -21.37
N PHE A 243 8.11 -15.08 -20.64
CA PHE A 243 7.38 -13.96 -21.23
C PHE A 243 8.29 -12.75 -21.34
N ASN A 244 8.69 -12.41 -22.55
CA ASN A 244 9.42 -11.20 -22.85
C ASN A 244 8.44 -10.10 -23.23
N LEU A 245 8.27 -9.10 -22.33
CA LEU A 245 7.41 -7.96 -22.64
C LEU A 245 8.15 -7.00 -23.55
N ILE A 246 7.49 -6.63 -24.64
CA ILE A 246 8.00 -5.78 -25.71
C ILE A 246 7.63 -4.33 -25.37
N GLU A 247 8.61 -3.44 -25.43
CA GLU A 247 8.41 -2.00 -25.33
C GLU A 247 8.66 -1.39 -26.69
N VAL A 248 7.78 -0.50 -27.12
CA VAL A 248 7.91 0.28 -28.34
C VAL A 248 8.02 1.77 -28.04
N LYS A 249 8.45 2.55 -29.02
CA LYS A 249 8.44 4.00 -28.91
C LYS A 249 6.98 4.49 -28.78
N GLN A 250 6.80 5.55 -28.01
CA GLN A 250 5.49 6.20 -27.87
C GLN A 250 5.06 6.84 -29.19
N ASP A 251 3.81 6.62 -29.57
CA ASP A 251 3.16 7.29 -30.68
C ASP A 251 2.56 8.62 -30.20
N ASN A 252 3.29 9.70 -30.43
CA ASN A 252 2.88 11.02 -29.98
C ASN A 252 1.61 11.51 -30.67
N ASP A 253 1.42 11.21 -31.95
CA ASP A 253 0.27 11.67 -32.71
C ASP A 253 -1.02 11.00 -32.24
N LEU A 254 -0.95 9.69 -31.98
CA LEU A 254 -2.06 8.95 -31.38
C LEU A 254 -2.38 9.47 -29.98
N ARG A 255 -1.34 9.74 -29.17
CA ARG A 255 -1.51 10.29 -27.82
C ARG A 255 -2.14 11.67 -27.83
N GLU A 256 -1.79 12.52 -28.76
CA GLU A 256 -2.41 13.84 -28.92
C GLU A 256 -3.87 13.76 -29.38
N LYS A 257 -4.21 12.85 -30.29
CA LYS A 257 -5.61 12.57 -30.68
C LYS A 257 -6.45 12.15 -29.46
N ILE A 258 -5.90 11.28 -28.59
CA ILE A 258 -6.59 10.85 -27.36
C ILE A 258 -6.75 12.03 -26.40
N LEU A 259 -5.69 12.81 -26.21
CA LEU A 259 -5.72 13.97 -25.32
C LEU A 259 -6.74 15.00 -25.78
N TYR A 260 -6.88 15.23 -27.08
CA TYR A 260 -7.89 16.10 -27.64
C TYR A 260 -9.32 15.69 -27.23
N LYS A 261 -9.64 14.39 -27.27
CA LYS A 261 -10.94 13.85 -26.84
C LYS A 261 -11.18 13.91 -25.31
N LEU A 262 -10.12 14.09 -24.53
CA LEU A 262 -10.18 14.16 -23.06
C LEU A 262 -10.37 15.58 -22.49
N LYS A 263 -10.64 16.59 -23.30
CA LYS A 263 -10.80 17.98 -22.86
C LYS A 263 -11.81 18.16 -21.72
N SER A 264 -11.55 19.12 -20.84
CA SER A 264 -12.40 19.53 -19.74
C SER A 264 -12.33 21.04 -19.52
N ASN A 265 -13.40 21.64 -18.97
CA ASN A 265 -13.40 23.03 -18.55
C ASN A 265 -12.56 23.28 -17.27
N LEU A 266 -12.23 22.21 -16.53
CA LEU A 266 -11.42 22.31 -15.32
C LEU A 266 -9.94 22.20 -15.63
N LYS A 267 -9.17 23.24 -15.27
CA LYS A 267 -7.70 23.29 -15.49
C LYS A 267 -6.98 22.09 -14.91
N ILE A 268 -7.35 21.64 -13.70
CA ILE A 268 -6.77 20.48 -13.04
C ILE A 268 -7.02 19.18 -13.82
N GLU A 269 -8.19 19.00 -14.41
CA GLU A 269 -8.51 17.81 -15.19
C GLU A 269 -7.68 17.76 -16.47
N ASN A 270 -7.55 18.90 -17.17
CA ASN A 270 -6.69 18.99 -18.35
C ASN A 270 -5.22 18.69 -18.02
N PHE A 271 -4.73 19.16 -16.86
CA PHE A 271 -3.40 18.81 -16.40
C PHE A 271 -3.26 17.30 -16.17
N ILE A 272 -4.23 16.68 -15.49
CA ILE A 272 -4.20 15.24 -15.20
C ILE A 272 -4.28 14.42 -16.49
N PHE A 273 -5.13 14.80 -17.45
CA PHE A 273 -5.22 14.14 -18.74
C PHE A 273 -3.87 14.20 -19.47
N LYS A 274 -3.28 15.41 -19.54
CA LYS A 274 -1.95 15.59 -20.13
C LYS A 274 -0.90 14.71 -19.49
N MET A 275 -0.84 14.68 -18.15
CA MET A 275 0.14 13.87 -17.42
C MET A 275 -0.12 12.37 -17.60
N ALA A 276 -1.37 11.93 -17.52
CA ALA A 276 -1.72 10.52 -17.67
C ALA A 276 -1.35 9.97 -19.05
N ILE A 277 -1.60 10.74 -20.09
CA ILE A 277 -1.24 10.34 -21.48
C ILE A 277 0.26 10.44 -21.70
N LYS A 278 0.91 11.54 -21.26
CA LYS A 278 2.37 11.74 -21.40
C LYS A 278 3.18 10.63 -20.72
N TYR A 279 2.77 10.21 -19.52
CA TYR A 279 3.50 9.24 -18.70
C TYR A 279 2.94 7.81 -18.77
N LEU A 280 1.97 7.57 -19.66
CA LEU A 280 1.46 6.22 -19.90
C LEU A 280 2.57 5.33 -20.46
N PRO A 281 2.95 4.22 -19.79
CA PRO A 281 3.91 3.29 -20.36
C PRO A 281 3.44 2.73 -21.71
N SER A 282 4.32 2.71 -22.71
CA SER A 282 3.98 2.13 -24.02
C SER A 282 3.59 0.67 -23.92
N LEU A 283 4.12 -0.03 -22.92
CA LEU A 283 3.75 -1.39 -22.56
C LEU A 283 2.23 -1.60 -22.38
N TYR A 284 1.52 -0.59 -21.87
CA TYR A 284 0.09 -0.70 -21.57
C TYR A 284 -0.81 -0.14 -22.68
N PHE A 285 -0.23 0.43 -23.71
CA PHE A 285 -0.98 1.05 -24.78
C PHE A 285 -0.43 0.66 -26.16
N GLU A 286 0.66 1.24 -26.64
CA GLU A 286 1.15 1.04 -27.99
C GLU A 286 1.59 -0.40 -28.29
N SER A 287 2.23 -1.08 -27.33
CA SER A 287 2.67 -2.47 -27.52
C SER A 287 1.74 -3.51 -26.90
N ILE A 288 0.52 -3.12 -26.52
CA ILE A 288 -0.39 -4.03 -25.80
C ILE A 288 -0.75 -5.26 -26.62
N SER A 289 -1.08 -5.10 -27.90
CA SER A 289 -1.47 -6.22 -28.78
C SER A 289 -0.32 -7.19 -29.00
N MET A 290 0.88 -6.67 -29.27
CA MET A 290 2.11 -7.48 -29.41
C MET A 290 2.40 -8.29 -28.15
N ASN A 291 2.21 -7.70 -26.97
CA ASN A 291 2.45 -8.37 -25.71
C ASN A 291 1.39 -9.42 -25.38
N LEU A 292 0.13 -9.16 -25.70
CA LEU A 292 -0.94 -10.14 -25.52
C LEU A 292 -0.72 -11.34 -26.45
N GLU A 293 -0.41 -11.10 -27.71
CA GLU A 293 -0.10 -12.15 -28.70
C GLU A 293 1.12 -12.97 -28.30
N ASN A 294 2.22 -12.30 -27.92
CA ASN A 294 3.43 -12.97 -27.47
C ASN A 294 3.17 -13.90 -26.26
N ILE A 295 2.35 -13.46 -25.32
CA ILE A 295 2.03 -14.30 -24.14
C ILE A 295 1.06 -15.40 -24.55
N GLU A 296 0.05 -15.13 -25.38
CA GLU A 296 -0.93 -16.11 -25.85
C GLU A 296 -0.22 -17.27 -26.57
N ASN A 297 0.73 -16.98 -27.47
CA ASN A 297 1.53 -17.95 -28.19
C ASN A 297 2.44 -18.82 -27.26
N ASN A 298 2.76 -18.32 -26.08
CA ASN A 298 3.57 -19.02 -25.08
C ASN A 298 2.76 -19.78 -24.02
N ILE A 299 1.41 -19.72 -24.09
CA ILE A 299 0.51 -20.40 -23.16
C ILE A 299 -0.20 -21.54 -23.90
N VAL A 300 0.10 -22.77 -23.49
CA VAL A 300 -0.56 -23.95 -24.07
C VAL A 300 -2.00 -24.09 -23.59
N ASN A 301 -2.28 -23.75 -22.33
CA ASN A 301 -3.62 -23.86 -21.72
C ASN A 301 -3.84 -22.85 -20.59
N VAL A 302 -5.04 -22.28 -20.51
CA VAL A 302 -5.47 -21.38 -19.43
C VAL A 302 -6.21 -22.16 -18.33
N PRO A 303 -6.07 -21.75 -17.04
CA PRO A 303 -6.78 -22.41 -15.95
C PRO A 303 -8.27 -22.01 -15.96
N LYS A 304 -9.13 -22.89 -15.44
CA LYS A 304 -10.55 -22.53 -15.19
C LYS A 304 -10.67 -21.46 -14.10
N PHE A 305 -9.80 -21.51 -13.07
CA PHE A 305 -9.72 -20.52 -12.00
C PHE A 305 -8.31 -19.98 -11.85
N LEU A 306 -8.20 -18.66 -11.76
CA LEU A 306 -6.95 -17.98 -11.41
C LEU A 306 -7.15 -17.24 -10.09
N ILE A 307 -6.37 -17.59 -9.08
CA ILE A 307 -6.45 -17.05 -7.72
C ILE A 307 -5.18 -16.27 -7.42
N SER A 308 -5.30 -15.00 -7.07
CA SER A 308 -4.18 -14.15 -6.70
C SER A 308 -4.63 -13.08 -5.70
N ASN A 309 -3.68 -12.39 -5.09
CA ASN A 309 -3.94 -11.20 -4.30
C ASN A 309 -3.31 -9.96 -4.94
N ALA A 310 -3.38 -8.82 -4.25
CA ALA A 310 -2.84 -7.57 -4.74
C ALA A 310 -1.33 -7.63 -5.09
N HIS A 311 -0.53 -8.50 -4.49
CA HIS A 311 0.88 -8.63 -4.85
C HIS A 311 1.10 -9.19 -6.27
N GLY A 312 0.12 -9.91 -6.83
CA GLY A 312 0.15 -10.35 -8.22
C GLY A 312 -0.16 -9.21 -9.18
N TRP A 313 -1.34 -8.63 -9.10
CA TRP A 313 -1.80 -7.65 -10.07
C TRP A 313 -1.31 -6.21 -9.84
N TRP A 314 -0.64 -5.94 -8.70
CA TRP A 314 -0.18 -4.59 -8.38
C TRP A 314 1.02 -4.18 -9.23
N THR A 315 2.12 -4.90 -9.15
CA THR A 315 3.39 -4.50 -9.78
C THR A 315 4.01 -5.54 -10.70
N ASP A 316 3.37 -6.68 -10.89
CA ASP A 316 3.89 -7.74 -11.75
C ASP A 316 3.22 -7.69 -13.12
N ASP A 317 3.87 -7.01 -14.08
CA ASP A 317 3.30 -6.82 -15.40
C ASP A 317 3.15 -8.11 -16.17
N LYS A 318 4.11 -9.03 -16.07
CA LYS A 318 3.99 -10.35 -16.73
C LYS A 318 2.77 -11.11 -16.22
N PHE A 319 2.51 -11.06 -14.91
CA PHE A 319 1.30 -11.64 -14.35
C PHE A 319 0.03 -10.94 -14.85
N LYS A 320 0.03 -9.59 -14.93
CA LYS A 320 -1.16 -8.84 -15.41
C LYS A 320 -1.53 -9.22 -16.83
N PHE A 321 -0.56 -9.31 -17.73
CA PHE A 321 -0.79 -9.73 -19.11
C PHE A 321 -1.27 -11.19 -19.19
N TYR A 322 -0.63 -12.10 -18.43
CA TYR A 322 -1.10 -13.49 -18.32
C TYR A 322 -2.54 -13.57 -17.80
N ALA A 323 -2.86 -12.84 -16.73
CA ALA A 323 -4.21 -12.81 -16.17
C ALA A 323 -5.23 -12.21 -17.17
N ALA A 324 -4.84 -11.21 -17.96
CA ALA A 324 -5.68 -10.66 -19.00
C ALA A 324 -6.02 -11.70 -20.07
N ILE A 325 -5.04 -12.50 -20.52
CA ILE A 325 -5.28 -13.63 -21.44
C ILE A 325 -6.19 -14.67 -20.81
N CYS A 326 -5.97 -15.02 -19.52
CA CYS A 326 -6.86 -15.93 -18.81
C CYS A 326 -8.30 -15.42 -18.77
N ILE A 327 -8.50 -14.12 -18.46
CA ILE A 327 -9.83 -13.48 -18.42
C ILE A 327 -10.46 -13.44 -19.83
N LYS A 328 -9.69 -13.14 -20.88
CA LYS A 328 -10.12 -13.21 -22.30
C LYS A 328 -10.68 -14.60 -22.60
N ASN A 329 -10.02 -15.65 -22.12
CA ASN A 329 -10.40 -17.05 -22.29
C ASN A 329 -11.36 -17.57 -21.21
N LYS A 330 -12.19 -16.70 -20.63
CA LYS A 330 -13.28 -17.03 -19.68
C LYS A 330 -12.82 -17.64 -18.34
N THR A 331 -11.53 -17.59 -17.99
CA THR A 331 -11.04 -17.94 -16.66
C THR A 331 -11.73 -17.07 -15.61
N LYS A 332 -12.23 -17.66 -14.53
CA LYS A 332 -12.74 -16.91 -13.37
C LYS A 332 -11.60 -16.43 -12.50
N TYR A 333 -11.53 -15.12 -12.29
CA TYR A 333 -10.48 -14.48 -11.51
C TYR A 333 -10.94 -14.23 -10.07
N PHE A 334 -10.18 -14.77 -9.12
CA PHE A 334 -10.40 -14.60 -7.68
C PHE A 334 -9.33 -13.68 -7.10
N ASP A 335 -9.75 -12.56 -6.53
CA ASP A 335 -8.85 -11.68 -5.77
C ASP A 335 -8.93 -12.02 -4.28
N VAL A 336 -7.79 -12.24 -3.64
CA VAL A 336 -7.70 -12.64 -2.24
C VAL A 336 -7.27 -11.45 -1.38
N GLN A 337 -7.94 -11.25 -0.27
CA GLN A 337 -7.55 -10.27 0.74
C GLN A 337 -6.11 -10.54 1.21
N HIS A 338 -5.27 -9.49 1.29
CA HIS A 338 -3.88 -9.61 1.72
C HIS A 338 -3.55 -8.85 3.01
N ASN A 339 -4.49 -8.07 3.56
CA ASN A 339 -4.37 -7.43 4.87
C ASN A 339 -5.70 -7.36 5.61
N GLY A 340 -5.64 -7.18 6.95
CA GLY A 340 -6.80 -7.40 7.82
C GLY A 340 -7.88 -6.31 7.81
N THR A 341 -7.72 -5.18 7.12
CA THR A 341 -8.60 -4.02 7.31
C THR A 341 -9.43 -3.64 6.10
N TYR A 342 -9.57 -4.54 5.12
CA TYR A 342 -10.23 -4.24 3.83
C TYR A 342 -11.64 -3.67 4.00
N PHE A 343 -12.46 -4.25 4.87
CA PHE A 343 -13.85 -3.85 5.04
C PHE A 343 -14.06 -2.87 6.19
N MET A 344 -13.09 -2.80 7.11
CA MET A 344 -13.12 -1.86 8.22
C MET A 344 -12.86 -0.42 7.76
N ILE A 345 -11.99 -0.26 6.77
CA ILE A 345 -11.70 1.03 6.17
C ILE A 345 -12.67 1.29 5.01
N ASP A 346 -13.32 2.46 5.04
CA ASP A 346 -14.22 2.86 3.95
C ASP A 346 -13.47 2.94 2.62
N LYS A 347 -14.01 2.28 1.59
CA LYS A 347 -13.45 2.27 0.23
C LYS A 347 -11.97 1.91 0.19
N ASN A 348 -11.63 0.74 0.76
CA ASN A 348 -10.28 0.20 0.64
C ASN A 348 -9.87 0.14 -0.84
N PRO A 349 -8.76 0.76 -1.25
CA PRO A 349 -8.42 0.90 -2.66
C PRO A 349 -8.13 -0.41 -3.39
N HIS A 350 -7.45 -1.36 -2.73
CA HIS A 350 -7.18 -2.66 -3.35
C HIS A 350 -8.50 -3.38 -3.68
N PHE A 351 -9.44 -3.39 -2.72
CA PHE A 351 -10.77 -3.94 -2.94
C PHE A 351 -11.53 -3.22 -4.06
N MET A 352 -11.42 -1.89 -4.13
CA MET A 352 -12.12 -1.08 -5.14
C MET A 352 -11.50 -1.22 -6.53
N ILE A 353 -10.19 -1.34 -6.64
CA ILE A 353 -9.47 -1.54 -7.91
C ILE A 353 -9.77 -2.93 -8.46
N SER A 354 -9.68 -3.97 -7.64
CA SER A 354 -9.92 -5.33 -8.12
C SER A 354 -11.36 -5.57 -8.60
N LYS A 355 -12.35 -4.73 -8.21
CA LYS A 355 -13.73 -4.77 -8.75
C LYS A 355 -13.83 -4.61 -10.28
N TYR A 356 -12.83 -4.05 -10.92
CA TYR A 356 -12.85 -3.87 -12.37
C TYR A 356 -12.61 -5.18 -13.14
N PHE A 357 -11.90 -6.15 -12.52
CA PHE A 357 -11.45 -7.36 -13.22
C PHE A 357 -11.73 -8.67 -12.49
N ARG A 358 -12.06 -8.68 -11.20
CA ARG A 358 -12.37 -9.92 -10.48
C ARG A 358 -13.78 -10.42 -10.76
N ASP A 359 -13.95 -11.75 -10.69
CA ASP A 359 -15.26 -12.39 -10.58
C ASP A 359 -15.65 -12.54 -9.11
N TYR A 360 -14.71 -12.96 -8.26
CA TYR A 360 -14.93 -13.20 -6.85
C TYR A 360 -13.85 -12.56 -6.00
N PHE A 361 -14.21 -12.21 -4.76
CA PHE A 361 -13.27 -11.76 -3.75
C PHE A 361 -13.27 -12.73 -2.57
N ILE A 362 -12.09 -13.18 -2.15
CA ILE A 362 -11.95 -14.03 -0.97
C ILE A 362 -11.53 -13.14 0.21
N GLY A 363 -12.45 -12.97 1.17
CA GLY A 363 -12.24 -12.14 2.36
C GLY A 363 -12.02 -12.97 3.62
N TRP A 364 -11.31 -12.41 4.57
CA TRP A 364 -10.88 -13.05 5.82
C TRP A 364 -11.88 -12.92 6.98
N GLY A 365 -13.16 -12.82 6.72
CA GLY A 365 -14.15 -12.74 7.76
C GLY A 365 -15.52 -12.34 7.24
N SER A 366 -16.53 -12.38 8.09
CA SER A 366 -17.93 -12.12 7.71
C SER A 366 -18.19 -10.67 7.24
N ALA A 367 -17.26 -9.74 7.52
CA ALA A 367 -17.37 -8.40 6.96
C ALA A 367 -17.31 -8.37 5.42
N CYS A 368 -16.73 -9.35 4.76
CA CYS A 368 -16.69 -9.43 3.30
C CYS A 368 -18.07 -9.75 2.68
N GLU A 369 -18.95 -10.41 3.40
CA GLU A 369 -20.26 -10.88 2.93
C GLU A 369 -21.23 -9.72 2.58
N GLN A 370 -20.90 -8.49 2.94
CA GLN A 370 -21.60 -7.30 2.46
C GLN A 370 -21.41 -7.02 0.95
N ASP A 371 -20.47 -7.67 0.30
CA ASP A 371 -20.27 -7.61 -1.15
C ASP A 371 -20.72 -8.95 -1.76
N LYS A 372 -21.70 -8.89 -2.64
CA LYS A 372 -22.39 -10.03 -3.28
C LYS A 372 -21.45 -11.10 -3.86
N TYR A 373 -20.29 -10.67 -4.36
CA TYR A 373 -19.32 -11.56 -5.00
C TYR A 373 -18.15 -11.93 -4.06
N SER A 374 -18.32 -11.69 -2.77
CA SER A 374 -17.29 -12.01 -1.78
C SER A 374 -17.60 -13.34 -1.08
N ILE A 375 -16.53 -14.08 -0.82
CA ILE A 375 -16.54 -15.39 -0.21
C ILE A 375 -15.77 -15.31 1.10
N LYS A 376 -16.43 -15.63 2.22
CA LYS A 376 -15.77 -15.73 3.52
C LYS A 376 -14.94 -17.01 3.57
N LEU A 377 -13.63 -16.85 3.77
CA LEU A 377 -12.73 -17.96 4.03
C LEU A 377 -11.74 -17.59 5.15
N PRO A 378 -11.23 -18.59 5.89
CA PRO A 378 -10.29 -18.32 6.97
C PRO A 378 -8.96 -17.81 6.44
N VAL A 379 -8.27 -17.05 7.28
CA VAL A 379 -6.88 -16.64 7.04
C VAL A 379 -5.99 -17.87 6.97
N LEU A 380 -5.10 -17.92 5.99
CA LEU A 380 -4.23 -19.08 5.76
C LEU A 380 -2.82 -18.93 6.31
N TYR A 381 -2.38 -17.74 6.69
CA TYR A 381 -1.11 -17.68 7.36
C TYR A 381 -1.27 -17.92 8.87
N ASN A 382 -0.52 -18.91 9.35
CA ASN A 382 -0.50 -19.28 10.75
C ASN A 382 0.19 -18.20 11.58
N VAL A 383 -0.59 -17.43 12.30
CA VAL A 383 -0.21 -17.17 13.69
C VAL A 383 -0.46 -18.51 14.37
N ASN A 384 0.59 -19.27 14.62
CA ASN A 384 0.51 -20.62 15.15
C ASN A 384 -0.63 -20.71 16.16
N ASN A 385 -1.59 -21.61 15.87
CA ASN A 385 -2.67 -22.01 16.80
C ASN A 385 -2.15 -22.76 18.03
N GLN A 386 -0.88 -22.67 18.32
CA GLN A 386 -0.48 -22.87 19.69
C GLN A 386 -1.17 -21.73 20.45
N SER A 387 -2.44 -22.02 20.86
CA SER A 387 -2.87 -21.60 22.17
C SER A 387 -1.68 -21.98 23.04
N THR A 388 -0.71 -21.05 23.11
CA THR A 388 0.30 -21.13 24.13
C THR A 388 -0.54 -21.28 25.38
N LYS A 389 -0.60 -22.49 25.94
CA LYS A 389 -0.93 -22.67 27.33
C LYS A 389 -0.06 -21.63 27.98
N ILE A 390 -0.67 -20.46 28.25
CA ILE A 390 0.01 -19.32 28.81
C ILE A 390 0.48 -19.87 30.12
N LYS A 391 1.74 -20.32 30.15
CA LYS A 391 2.37 -20.76 31.40
C LYS A 391 2.20 -19.58 32.32
N ASN A 392 1.40 -19.76 33.36
CA ASN A 392 0.95 -18.74 34.31
C ASN A 392 2.09 -18.04 35.07
N ASN A 393 3.33 -18.22 34.68
CA ASN A 393 4.51 -17.66 35.32
C ASN A 393 4.85 -16.25 34.81
N PHE A 394 3.88 -15.33 34.87
CA PHE A 394 4.10 -13.91 34.56
C PHE A 394 4.71 -13.13 35.74
N THR A 395 5.50 -13.80 36.59
CA THR A 395 6.23 -13.16 37.68
C THR A 395 7.56 -12.52 37.26
N ASN A 396 7.95 -12.66 35.99
CA ASN A 396 9.23 -12.12 35.53
C ASN A 396 9.20 -10.59 35.39
N LYS A 397 10.12 -9.93 36.12
CA LYS A 397 10.36 -8.47 36.07
C LYS A 397 10.73 -7.90 34.69
N ASN A 398 11.04 -8.74 33.70
CA ASN A 398 11.54 -8.35 32.36
C ASN A 398 10.50 -8.49 31.26
N HIS A 399 9.31 -7.93 31.45
CA HIS A 399 8.30 -7.95 30.39
C HIS A 399 8.60 -6.95 29.27
N LYS A 400 8.44 -7.40 28.01
CA LYS A 400 8.55 -6.57 26.82
C LYS A 400 7.19 -6.00 26.42
N ILE A 401 7.19 -4.76 25.98
CA ILE A 401 6.06 -4.08 25.34
C ILE A 401 6.46 -3.82 23.89
N ILE A 402 5.70 -4.31 22.94
CA ILE A 402 5.99 -4.10 21.51
C ILE A 402 5.09 -2.98 20.98
N PHE A 403 5.69 -1.93 20.47
CA PHE A 403 5.00 -0.88 19.76
C PHE A 403 5.13 -1.09 18.25
N MET A 404 4.02 -1.43 17.61
CA MET A 404 3.96 -1.68 16.16
C MET A 404 3.48 -0.43 15.43
N GLY A 405 4.41 0.29 14.82
CA GLY A 405 4.13 1.48 14.03
C GLY A 405 3.97 1.17 12.53
N ALA A 406 3.24 2.04 11.81
CA ALA A 406 3.11 1.96 10.37
C ALA A 406 4.36 2.46 9.65
N SER A 407 4.52 1.99 8.42
CA SER A 407 5.47 2.58 7.47
C SER A 407 4.83 3.77 6.78
N ILE A 408 5.47 4.92 6.86
CA ILE A 408 5.07 6.11 6.12
C ILE A 408 5.98 6.27 4.92
N LYS A 409 5.40 6.47 3.76
CA LYS A 409 6.14 6.86 2.57
C LYS A 409 6.48 8.35 2.64
N ARG A 410 7.65 8.71 2.09
CA ARG A 410 8.09 10.09 2.07
C ARG A 410 7.19 10.99 1.25
N TYR A 411 6.79 10.52 0.08
CA TYR A 411 5.89 11.22 -0.81
C TYR A 411 4.54 10.51 -0.91
N PHE A 412 3.51 11.29 -1.19
CA PHE A 412 2.19 10.75 -1.44
C PHE A 412 2.22 9.82 -2.65
N GLY A 413 1.80 8.59 -2.47
CA GLY A 413 1.79 7.54 -3.50
C GLY A 413 0.39 6.97 -3.74
N GLY A 414 -0.64 7.81 -3.59
CA GLY A 414 -2.05 7.46 -3.80
C GLY A 414 -2.84 7.31 -2.50
N TYR A 415 -4.14 7.50 -2.60
CA TYR A 415 -5.10 7.40 -1.48
C TYR A 415 -5.27 5.97 -0.95
N PHE A 416 -4.64 5.00 -1.58
CA PHE A 416 -4.68 3.62 -1.10
C PHE A 416 -3.93 3.45 0.22
N GLN A 417 -2.98 4.32 0.51
CA GLN A 417 -2.31 4.39 1.81
C GLN A 417 -3.16 5.09 2.88
N SER A 418 -4.42 4.96 2.77
CA SER A 418 -5.64 5.37 3.43
C SER A 418 -5.54 6.32 4.63
N TYR A 419 -4.51 6.25 5.43
CA TYR A 419 -4.44 6.93 6.72
C TYR A 419 -3.25 7.87 6.88
N LEU A 420 -2.24 7.79 6.01
CA LEU A 420 -0.98 8.50 6.20
C LEU A 420 -0.56 9.18 4.90
N THR A 421 -1.29 10.20 4.53
CA THR A 421 -1.07 10.92 3.28
C THR A 421 -0.45 12.28 3.52
N GLY A 422 0.68 12.55 2.85
CA GLY A 422 1.28 13.87 2.80
C GLY A 422 1.51 14.49 4.18
N GLY A 423 1.00 15.69 4.41
CA GLY A 423 1.14 16.41 5.68
C GLY A 423 0.58 15.71 6.91
N ASN A 424 -0.34 14.76 6.76
CA ASN A 424 -0.84 13.97 7.89
C ASN A 424 0.22 13.02 8.47
N SER A 425 1.28 12.75 7.74
CA SER A 425 2.39 11.94 8.26
C SER A 425 3.07 12.59 9.45
N PHE A 426 3.10 13.92 9.51
CA PHE A 426 3.66 14.64 10.67
C PHE A 426 2.76 14.55 11.89
N LEU A 427 1.44 14.61 11.70
CA LEU A 427 0.49 14.39 12.79
C LEU A 427 0.63 12.99 13.37
N TYR A 428 0.86 12.01 12.51
CA TYR A 428 1.10 10.64 12.92
C TYR A 428 2.41 10.52 13.74
N TYR A 429 3.52 11.07 13.26
CA TYR A 429 4.78 11.09 14.02
C TYR A 429 4.65 11.86 15.33
N HIS A 430 3.90 12.96 15.33
CA HIS A 430 3.59 13.69 16.54
C HIS A 430 2.82 12.84 17.55
N SER A 431 1.81 12.11 17.09
CA SER A 431 1.06 11.20 17.96
C SER A 431 1.95 10.12 18.58
N GLN A 432 2.88 9.56 17.82
CA GLN A 432 3.88 8.62 18.34
C GLN A 432 4.79 9.28 19.37
N TYR A 433 5.30 10.46 19.05
CA TYR A 433 6.16 11.21 19.99
C TYR A 433 5.42 11.51 21.28
N GLN A 434 4.19 12.04 21.22
CA GLN A 434 3.37 12.32 22.42
C GLN A 434 3.12 11.05 23.24
N PHE A 435 2.84 9.92 22.59
CA PHE A 435 2.68 8.65 23.29
C PHE A 435 3.97 8.28 24.06
N ILE A 436 5.12 8.28 23.41
CA ILE A 436 6.40 7.87 24.00
C ILE A 436 6.84 8.87 25.09
N ASN A 437 6.64 10.17 24.87
CA ASN A 437 7.03 11.22 25.81
C ASN A 437 6.25 11.14 27.13
N ASN A 438 5.00 10.70 27.09
CA ASN A 438 4.15 10.56 28.28
C ASN A 438 4.32 9.21 29.01
N LEU A 439 5.25 8.35 28.59
CA LEU A 439 5.61 7.14 29.31
C LEU A 439 6.72 7.41 30.34
N SER A 440 6.65 6.76 31.49
CA SER A 440 7.73 6.77 32.50
C SER A 440 9.02 6.14 31.94
N LYS A 441 10.17 6.50 32.52
CA LYS A 441 11.47 5.90 32.17
C LYS A 441 11.45 4.37 32.25
N ASN A 442 10.78 3.81 33.28
CA ASN A 442 10.68 2.38 33.47
C ASN A 442 9.92 1.67 32.35
N ILE A 443 8.79 2.23 31.93
CA ILE A 443 8.02 1.66 30.80
C ILE A 443 8.78 1.81 29.48
N ARG A 444 9.43 2.97 29.25
CA ARG A 444 10.27 3.18 28.05
C ARG A 444 11.42 2.19 27.90
N LYS A 445 12.08 1.79 29.01
CA LYS A 445 13.13 0.76 28.99
C LYS A 445 12.63 -0.61 28.49
N ASN A 446 11.35 -0.91 28.71
CA ASN A 446 10.71 -2.17 28.32
C ASN A 446 10.00 -2.06 26.95
N LEU A 447 9.88 -0.85 26.40
CA LEU A 447 9.26 -0.58 25.11
C LEU A 447 10.25 -0.89 23.98
N ILE A 448 9.80 -1.70 23.03
CA ILE A 448 10.53 -2.00 21.81
C ILE A 448 9.74 -1.41 20.63
N LEU A 449 10.33 -0.43 19.97
CA LEU A 449 9.74 0.17 18.77
C LEU A 449 10.00 -0.71 17.56
N ARG A 450 8.94 -1.23 16.99
CA ARG A 450 8.94 -1.94 15.74
C ARG A 450 8.29 -1.07 14.67
N LEU A 451 9.07 -0.15 14.15
CA LEU A 451 8.64 0.69 13.03
C LEU A 451 8.94 -0.05 11.73
N ARG A 452 7.93 -0.23 10.90
CA ARG A 452 8.09 -0.92 9.62
C ARG A 452 9.04 -0.11 8.72
N HIS A 453 10.20 -0.64 8.37
CA HIS A 453 11.27 -0.02 7.57
C HIS A 453 12.29 0.85 8.32
N ASN A 454 12.87 0.29 9.37
CA ASN A 454 13.97 0.94 10.11
C ASN A 454 15.14 1.40 9.23
N ASN A 455 15.41 0.73 8.09
CA ASN A 455 16.48 1.10 7.16
C ASN A 455 16.07 2.23 6.21
N ARG A 456 14.86 2.77 6.34
CA ARG A 456 14.34 3.84 5.50
C ARG A 456 13.54 4.81 6.36
N ASP A 457 14.24 5.49 7.23
CA ASP A 457 13.70 6.69 7.85
C ASP A 457 13.75 7.84 6.82
N PRO A 458 12.70 8.03 6.02
CA PRO A 458 12.75 8.98 4.92
C PRO A 458 12.87 10.43 5.39
N ARG A 459 12.75 10.66 6.71
CA ARG A 459 12.65 12.00 7.30
C ARG A 459 13.53 12.22 8.54
N GLY A 460 14.39 11.26 8.90
CA GLY A 460 15.19 11.34 10.11
C GLY A 460 14.40 11.23 11.42
N TYR A 461 13.18 10.67 11.36
CA TYR A 461 12.31 10.55 12.54
C TYR A 461 12.87 9.58 13.60
N ILE A 462 13.45 8.48 13.17
CA ILE A 462 14.08 7.51 14.10
C ILE A 462 15.27 8.16 14.81
N ASP A 463 16.09 8.92 14.07
CA ASP A 463 17.21 9.64 14.68
C ASP A 463 16.74 10.74 15.62
N TYR A 464 15.62 11.39 15.28
CA TYR A 464 14.95 12.33 16.19
C TYR A 464 14.50 11.64 17.49
N LEU A 465 13.84 10.48 17.40
CA LEU A 465 13.43 9.73 18.57
C LEU A 465 14.62 9.25 19.42
N LYS A 466 15.71 8.79 18.80
CA LYS A 466 16.93 8.36 19.49
C LYS A 466 17.58 9.50 20.29
N ARG A 467 17.59 10.70 19.70
CA ARG A 467 18.14 11.90 20.39
C ARG A 467 17.30 12.31 21.59
N ASN A 468 15.97 12.25 21.47
CA ASN A 468 15.06 12.69 22.54
C ASN A 468 14.83 11.62 23.62
N PHE A 469 14.96 10.34 23.29
CA PHE A 469 14.67 9.22 24.19
C PHE A 469 15.84 8.24 24.25
N LYS A 470 16.86 8.60 25.04
CA LYS A 470 18.03 7.74 25.26
C LYS A 470 17.59 6.38 25.84
N GLY A 471 18.14 5.28 25.31
CA GLY A 471 17.84 3.92 25.77
C GLY A 471 16.57 3.28 25.20
N LEU A 472 15.82 3.98 24.32
CA LEU A 472 14.69 3.40 23.61
C LEU A 472 15.17 2.29 22.67
N LYS A 473 14.53 1.13 22.72
CA LYS A 473 14.92 -0.05 21.95
C LYS A 473 14.20 -0.06 20.60
N TYR A 474 14.94 -0.39 19.56
CA TYR A 474 14.42 -0.53 18.19
C TYR A 474 14.60 -1.96 17.70
N GLU A 475 13.61 -2.47 17.00
CA GLU A 475 13.66 -3.81 16.44
C GLU A 475 13.80 -3.79 14.93
N ASP A 476 14.70 -4.61 14.40
CA ASP A 476 14.82 -4.82 12.97
C ASP A 476 13.61 -5.61 12.43
N ILE A 477 13.12 -5.20 11.26
CA ILE A 477 12.03 -5.86 10.53
C ILE A 477 12.37 -7.27 10.03
N LYS A 478 13.63 -7.69 10.09
CA LYS A 478 14.04 -9.06 9.76
C LYS A 478 13.36 -10.11 10.64
N ILE A 479 13.02 -9.73 11.88
CA ILE A 479 12.23 -10.57 12.78
C ILE A 479 10.77 -10.47 12.34
N SER A 480 10.08 -11.59 12.14
CA SER A 480 8.67 -11.57 11.75
C SER A 480 7.77 -11.00 12.86
N ALA A 481 6.69 -10.30 12.50
CA ALA A 481 5.72 -9.84 13.49
C ALA A 481 5.11 -11.03 14.24
N ALA A 482 4.81 -12.12 13.55
CA ALA A 482 4.26 -13.33 14.14
C ALA A 482 5.14 -13.91 15.25
N SER A 483 6.47 -13.90 15.09
CA SER A 483 7.38 -14.40 16.14
C SER A 483 7.30 -13.58 17.43
N ARG A 484 7.01 -12.28 17.33
CA ARG A 484 6.83 -11.41 18.51
C ARG A 484 5.47 -11.60 19.18
N LEU A 485 4.45 -11.91 18.39
CA LEU A 485 3.12 -12.20 18.93
C LEU A 485 3.07 -13.53 19.68
N THR A 486 3.94 -14.48 19.31
CA THR A 486 4.08 -15.78 20.00
C THR A 486 5.13 -15.76 21.13
N ASP A 487 5.94 -14.71 21.26
CA ASP A 487 6.92 -14.57 22.35
C ASP A 487 6.22 -14.40 23.70
N ASN A 488 6.46 -15.34 24.63
CA ASN A 488 5.87 -15.32 25.97
C ASN A 488 6.35 -14.14 26.82
N ASN A 489 7.51 -13.56 26.51
CA ASN A 489 8.02 -12.38 27.19
C ASN A 489 7.31 -11.09 26.78
N VAL A 490 6.55 -11.10 25.69
CA VAL A 490 5.76 -9.94 25.24
C VAL A 490 4.45 -9.90 26.00
N LYS A 491 4.30 -8.88 26.87
CA LYS A 491 3.14 -8.68 27.74
C LYS A 491 2.01 -7.92 27.05
N ILE A 492 2.34 -6.84 26.35
CA ILE A 492 1.37 -5.92 25.75
C ILE A 492 1.83 -5.56 24.33
N ILE A 493 0.88 -5.46 23.43
CA ILE A 493 1.08 -4.94 22.07
C ILE A 493 0.41 -3.56 21.96
N VAL A 494 1.16 -2.58 21.49
CA VAL A 494 0.64 -1.24 21.17
C VAL A 494 0.62 -1.09 19.65
N VAL A 495 -0.49 -0.63 19.09
CA VAL A 495 -0.62 -0.39 17.64
C VAL A 495 -1.24 0.98 17.42
N ASP A 496 -0.61 1.80 16.61
CA ASP A 496 -0.98 3.20 16.37
C ASP A 496 -1.70 3.43 15.03
N HIS A 497 -2.15 2.38 14.38
CA HIS A 497 -2.79 2.46 13.07
C HIS A 497 -3.75 1.29 12.82
N CYS A 498 -4.77 1.53 12.01
CA CYS A 498 -5.75 0.50 11.63
C CYS A 498 -5.19 -0.39 10.51
N SER A 499 -4.49 -1.47 10.85
CA SER A 499 -3.93 -2.45 9.90
C SER A 499 -3.90 -3.87 10.49
N THR A 500 -3.27 -4.84 9.83
CA THR A 500 -3.24 -6.24 10.24
C THR A 500 -2.67 -6.51 11.65
N PRO A 501 -1.62 -5.83 12.16
CA PRO A 501 -0.96 -6.20 13.41
C PRO A 501 -1.87 -6.30 14.64
N TRP A 502 -2.89 -5.45 14.76
CA TRP A 502 -3.78 -5.54 15.92
C TRP A 502 -4.73 -6.74 15.84
N LEU A 503 -5.12 -7.17 14.64
CA LEU A 503 -5.91 -8.38 14.44
C LEU A 503 -5.09 -9.64 14.75
N GLU A 504 -3.82 -9.64 14.33
CA GLU A 504 -2.86 -10.70 14.66
C GLU A 504 -2.63 -10.78 16.18
N ALA A 505 -2.49 -9.63 16.85
CA ALA A 505 -2.35 -9.58 18.31
C ALA A 505 -3.60 -10.12 19.02
N LEU A 506 -4.80 -9.77 18.54
CA LEU A 506 -6.06 -10.34 19.03
C LEU A 506 -6.13 -11.85 18.78
N GLN A 507 -5.67 -12.34 17.62
CA GLN A 507 -5.64 -13.76 17.33
C GLN A 507 -4.71 -14.51 18.29
N ALA A 508 -3.54 -13.95 18.56
CA ALA A 508 -2.60 -14.47 19.57
C ALA A 508 -3.07 -14.27 21.02
N ASN A 509 -4.27 -13.70 21.21
CA ASN A 509 -4.85 -13.35 22.50
C ASN A 509 -3.93 -12.51 23.41
N LYS A 510 -3.15 -11.61 22.81
CA LYS A 510 -2.30 -10.66 23.55
C LYS A 510 -3.12 -9.43 23.96
N PRO A 511 -2.92 -8.88 25.16
CA PRO A 511 -3.43 -7.56 25.53
C PRO A 511 -2.95 -6.50 24.55
N ILE A 512 -3.87 -5.64 24.11
CA ILE A 512 -3.57 -4.60 23.14
C ILE A 512 -3.99 -3.22 23.61
N ILE A 513 -3.24 -2.22 23.19
CA ILE A 513 -3.62 -0.81 23.21
C ILE A 513 -3.58 -0.30 21.78
N LEU A 514 -4.67 0.32 21.36
CA LEU A 514 -4.82 0.91 20.04
C LEU A 514 -4.97 2.42 20.17
N PHE A 515 -4.23 3.19 19.37
CA PHE A 515 -4.49 4.61 19.26
C PHE A 515 -4.27 5.13 17.85
N TRP A 516 -5.23 5.87 17.35
CA TRP A 516 -5.14 6.67 16.12
C TRP A 516 -6.28 7.68 16.08
N SER A 517 -6.07 8.80 15.43
CA SER A 517 -7.12 9.79 15.23
C SER A 517 -8.19 9.28 14.27
N LYS A 518 -9.47 9.57 14.55
CA LYS A 518 -10.58 9.32 13.59
C LYS A 518 -10.34 9.99 12.26
N SER A 519 -9.63 11.10 12.27
CA SER A 519 -9.30 11.83 11.06
C SER A 519 -8.27 11.11 10.19
N GLU A 520 -7.46 10.23 10.73
CA GLU A 520 -6.41 9.49 10.01
C GLU A 520 -6.95 8.23 9.34
N ASN A 521 -7.99 7.64 9.91
CA ASN A 521 -8.59 6.41 9.40
C ASN A 521 -10.06 6.64 9.05
N SER A 522 -10.40 6.53 7.78
CA SER A 522 -11.80 6.55 7.34
C SER A 522 -12.45 5.22 7.71
N ILE A 523 -12.78 5.03 8.98
CA ILE A 523 -13.51 3.83 9.42
C ILE A 523 -14.90 3.83 8.77
N ASN A 524 -15.29 2.69 8.24
CA ASN A 524 -16.63 2.48 7.69
C ASN A 524 -17.66 2.69 8.79
N LYS A 525 -18.68 3.51 8.51
CA LYS A 525 -19.74 3.89 9.46
C LYS A 525 -20.37 2.69 10.15
N LYS A 526 -20.52 1.57 9.43
CA LYS A 526 -21.07 0.30 9.97
C LYS A 526 -20.28 -0.21 11.18
N TYR A 527 -19.00 0.09 11.29
CA TYR A 527 -18.12 -0.41 12.37
C TYR A 527 -17.80 0.62 13.44
N LEU A 528 -18.38 1.84 13.37
CA LEU A 528 -18.24 2.83 14.44
C LEU A 528 -18.77 2.34 15.81
N PRO A 529 -19.90 1.59 15.89
CA PRO A 529 -20.32 1.00 17.15
C PRO A 529 -19.26 0.07 17.76
N LEU A 530 -18.55 -0.70 16.94
CA LEU A 530 -17.48 -1.58 17.40
C LEU A 530 -16.31 -0.78 17.98
N ILE A 531 -15.93 0.33 17.33
CA ILE A 531 -14.90 1.26 17.82
C ILE A 531 -15.32 1.86 19.17
N ASN A 532 -16.60 2.21 19.35
CA ASN A 532 -17.11 2.74 20.61
C ASN A 532 -17.03 1.70 21.74
N ILE A 533 -17.29 0.42 21.42
CA ILE A 533 -17.10 -0.66 22.40
C ILE A 533 -15.63 -0.82 22.77
N LEU A 534 -14.70 -0.74 21.82
CA LEU A 534 -13.26 -0.76 22.10
C LEU A 534 -12.83 0.41 23.01
N LYS A 535 -13.44 1.60 22.85
CA LYS A 535 -13.23 2.75 23.74
C LYS A 535 -13.75 2.47 25.14
N LYS A 536 -14.96 1.93 25.27
CA LYS A 536 -15.58 1.58 26.57
C LYS A 536 -14.67 0.65 27.37
N TYR A 537 -14.06 -0.36 26.71
CA TYR A 537 -13.12 -1.28 27.35
C TYR A 537 -11.69 -0.74 27.50
N LYS A 538 -11.46 0.54 27.19
CA LYS A 538 -10.13 1.18 27.27
C LYS A 538 -9.05 0.42 26.46
N ILE A 539 -9.45 -0.10 25.29
CA ILE A 539 -8.57 -0.77 24.34
C ILE A 539 -8.19 0.20 23.21
N TYR A 540 -9.10 1.08 22.78
CA TYR A 540 -8.87 2.06 21.73
C TYR A 540 -8.97 3.50 22.26
N PHE A 541 -8.04 4.35 21.81
CA PHE A 541 -7.94 5.76 22.17
C PHE A 541 -7.77 6.63 20.92
N GLU A 542 -8.34 7.82 20.92
CA GLU A 542 -8.07 8.84 19.91
C GLU A 542 -6.91 9.76 20.29
N CYS A 543 -6.63 9.85 21.59
CA CYS A 543 -5.56 10.64 22.16
C CYS A 543 -4.35 9.75 22.54
N PRO A 544 -3.16 10.03 22.00
CA PRO A 544 -1.96 9.24 22.31
C PRO A 544 -1.55 9.34 23.78
N ILE A 545 -1.79 10.47 24.44
CA ILE A 545 -1.50 10.67 25.88
C ILE A 545 -2.39 9.75 26.72
N ALA A 546 -3.68 9.68 26.40
CA ALA A 546 -4.61 8.78 27.11
C ALA A 546 -4.23 7.30 26.93
N ALA A 547 -3.72 6.94 25.73
CA ALA A 547 -3.19 5.60 25.48
C ALA A 547 -1.93 5.32 26.32
N ALA A 548 -1.03 6.29 26.44
CA ALA A 548 0.17 6.19 27.28
C ALA A 548 -0.20 6.00 28.77
N ASN A 549 -1.12 6.81 29.29
CA ASN A 549 -1.61 6.68 30.67
C ASN A 549 -2.24 5.31 30.93
N ARG A 550 -2.99 4.78 29.96
CA ARG A 550 -3.53 3.42 30.05
C ARG A 550 -2.44 2.37 30.07
N LEU A 551 -1.38 2.52 29.27
CA LEU A 551 -0.24 1.62 29.29
C LEU A 551 0.46 1.62 30.67
N GLU A 552 0.67 2.79 31.26
CA GLU A 552 1.22 2.92 32.63
C GLU A 552 0.35 2.17 33.66
N GLU A 553 -0.96 2.35 33.60
CA GLU A 553 -1.91 1.69 34.49
C GLU A 553 -1.83 0.17 34.38
N ILE A 554 -1.94 -0.38 33.15
CA ILE A 554 -2.01 -1.84 32.97
C ILE A 554 -0.65 -2.54 33.09
N SER A 555 0.44 -1.81 32.93
CA SER A 555 1.78 -2.36 33.10
C SER A 555 2.07 -2.76 34.55
N LYS A 556 1.42 -2.09 35.50
CA LYS A 556 1.51 -2.37 36.96
C LYS A 556 0.58 -3.52 37.37
N LYS A 557 -0.43 -3.84 36.54
CA LYS A 557 -1.43 -4.85 36.85
C LYS A 557 -1.01 -6.25 36.38
N ASN A 558 -1.52 -7.27 37.07
CA ASN A 558 -1.40 -8.64 36.56
C ASN A 558 -2.19 -8.79 35.26
N ILE A 559 -1.57 -9.35 34.26
CA ILE A 559 -2.16 -9.55 32.91
C ILE A 559 -3.44 -10.43 32.90
N LYS A 560 -3.72 -11.11 34.00
CA LYS A 560 -4.92 -11.95 34.16
C LYS A 560 -6.23 -11.21 33.87
N TRP A 561 -6.28 -9.87 34.07
CA TRP A 561 -7.46 -9.07 33.76
C TRP A 561 -7.93 -9.24 32.30
N TRP A 562 -7.01 -9.33 31.34
CA TRP A 562 -7.34 -9.51 29.94
C TRP A 562 -8.00 -10.86 29.66
N TYR A 563 -7.47 -11.93 30.23
CA TYR A 563 -7.93 -13.28 29.98
C TYR A 563 -9.20 -13.64 30.75
N LYS A 564 -9.40 -13.08 31.93
CA LYS A 564 -10.54 -13.35 32.80
C LYS A 564 -11.80 -12.55 32.43
N ASP A 565 -11.65 -11.40 31.77
CA ASP A 565 -12.78 -10.58 31.36
C ASP A 565 -13.54 -11.23 30.18
N LYS A 566 -14.70 -11.83 30.52
CA LYS A 566 -15.56 -12.52 29.55
C LYS A 566 -16.01 -11.60 28.41
N ASN A 567 -16.22 -10.31 28.68
CA ASN A 567 -16.69 -9.35 27.69
C ASN A 567 -15.57 -8.99 26.69
N ILE A 568 -14.33 -8.80 27.18
CA ILE A 568 -13.17 -8.60 26.32
C ILE A 568 -12.95 -9.82 25.41
N GLN A 569 -13.05 -11.03 25.97
CA GLN A 569 -12.88 -12.25 25.17
C GLN A 569 -14.01 -12.44 24.16
N LYS A 570 -15.26 -12.08 24.49
CA LYS A 570 -16.40 -12.08 23.55
C LYS A 570 -16.19 -11.06 22.43
N LEU A 571 -15.74 -9.83 22.79
CA LEU A 571 -15.43 -8.78 21.81
C LEU A 571 -14.29 -9.20 20.88
N ARG A 572 -13.23 -9.80 21.41
CA ARG A 572 -12.12 -10.35 20.63
C ARG A 572 -12.59 -11.36 19.58
N LYS A 573 -13.39 -12.34 20.01
CA LYS A 573 -13.95 -13.36 19.10
C LYS A 573 -14.80 -12.72 18.00
N LYS A 574 -15.65 -11.74 18.35
CA LYS A 574 -16.49 -11.01 17.39
C LYS A 574 -15.64 -10.26 16.35
N ILE A 575 -14.57 -9.58 16.77
CA ILE A 575 -13.68 -8.85 15.86
C ILE A 575 -12.98 -9.82 14.90
N LEU A 576 -12.49 -10.94 15.43
CA LEU A 576 -11.81 -11.95 14.62
C LEU A 576 -12.76 -12.58 13.60
N ASP A 577 -13.99 -12.93 13.98
CA ASP A 577 -14.97 -13.44 13.02
C ASP A 577 -15.31 -12.43 11.90
N LEU A 578 -15.38 -11.15 12.24
CA LEU A 578 -15.65 -10.10 11.27
C LEU A 578 -14.51 -9.88 10.27
N PHE A 579 -13.24 -9.83 10.73
CA PHE A 579 -12.14 -9.30 9.94
C PHE A 579 -10.95 -10.24 9.76
N PHE A 580 -10.86 -11.30 10.58
CA PHE A 580 -9.67 -12.16 10.64
C PHE A 580 -10.06 -13.57 11.06
N TYR A 581 -11.08 -14.11 10.38
CA TYR A 581 -11.66 -15.40 10.69
C TYR A 581 -10.59 -16.50 10.67
N ASN A 582 -10.47 -17.20 11.77
CA ASN A 582 -9.58 -18.33 11.94
C ASN A 582 -10.39 -19.62 12.12
N ASN A 583 -9.84 -20.72 11.61
CA ASN A 583 -10.43 -22.04 11.72
C ASN A 583 -9.34 -23.09 11.98
N SER A 584 -9.65 -24.14 12.70
CA SER A 584 -8.71 -25.24 12.99
C SER A 584 -8.30 -26.03 11.74
N LYS A 585 -9.16 -26.02 10.71
CA LYS A 585 -8.95 -26.71 9.42
C LYS A 585 -9.10 -25.75 8.23
N PRO A 586 -8.28 -24.69 8.15
CA PRO A 586 -8.50 -23.63 7.18
C PRO A 586 -8.40 -24.13 5.73
N VAL A 587 -7.44 -25.01 5.44
CA VAL A 587 -7.22 -25.58 4.11
C VAL A 587 -8.39 -26.44 3.65
N LYS A 588 -8.98 -27.22 4.56
CA LYS A 588 -10.17 -28.03 4.25
C LYS A 588 -11.33 -27.15 3.81
N LEU A 589 -11.62 -26.07 4.56
CA LEU A 589 -12.69 -25.13 4.23
C LEU A 589 -12.47 -24.43 2.88
N TRP A 590 -11.23 -23.97 2.61
CA TRP A 590 -10.89 -23.39 1.32
C TRP A 590 -11.17 -24.36 0.19
N ASN A 591 -10.72 -25.59 0.34
CA ASN A 591 -10.85 -26.64 -0.64
C ASN A 591 -12.33 -26.99 -0.93
N GLU A 592 -13.13 -27.20 0.12
CA GLU A 592 -14.55 -27.48 -0.01
C GLU A 592 -15.30 -26.35 -0.72
N LYS A 593 -15.00 -25.09 -0.37
CA LYS A 593 -15.66 -23.94 -0.97
C LYS A 593 -15.28 -23.76 -2.43
N ILE A 594 -13.98 -23.86 -2.74
CA ILE A 594 -13.49 -23.75 -4.13
C ILE A 594 -14.04 -24.90 -4.99
N LYS A 595 -14.13 -26.12 -4.46
CA LYS A 595 -14.76 -27.25 -5.16
C LYS A 595 -16.24 -26.98 -5.47
N LYS A 596 -17.01 -26.47 -4.51
CA LYS A 596 -18.43 -26.13 -4.73
C LYS A 596 -18.58 -25.15 -5.89
N ILE A 597 -17.75 -24.10 -5.93
CA ILE A 597 -17.77 -23.12 -7.02
C ILE A 597 -17.32 -23.75 -8.35
N TYR A 598 -16.31 -24.61 -8.31
CA TYR A 598 -15.76 -25.27 -9.48
C TYR A 598 -16.79 -26.15 -10.19
N TYR A 599 -17.61 -26.85 -9.43
CA TYR A 599 -18.67 -27.74 -9.94
C TYR A 599 -20.04 -27.05 -10.08
N GLY A 600 -20.11 -25.72 -9.97
CA GLY A 600 -21.35 -24.97 -10.14
C GLY A 600 -22.38 -25.14 -8.99
N LYS A 601 -21.97 -25.69 -7.86
CA LYS A 601 -22.82 -25.91 -6.67
C LYS A 601 -22.73 -24.74 -5.69
N PHE A 602 -22.90 -23.50 -6.19
CA PHE A 602 -22.76 -22.27 -5.38
C PHE A 602 -24.10 -21.58 -5.18
#